data_6e1275160d6d4f9f75a1dab85989cd78
#
_entry.id   6e1275160d6d4f9f75a1dab85989cd78
#
_cell.length_a   1.000
_cell.length_b   1.000
_cell.length_c   1.000
_cell.angle_alpha   90.00
_cell.angle_beta   90.00
_cell.angle_gamma   90.00
#
_symmetry.space_group_name_H-M   'P 1'
#
loop_
_entity.id
_entity.type
_entity.pdbx_description
1 polymer ?
#
loop_
_entity_poly.entity_id
_entity_poly.type
_entity_poly.pdbx_seq_one_letter_code
_entity_poly.pdbx_strand_id
1 'polypeptide(L)'
;MNNSSDKKGRKIASYIIRGIITLLVMVFVLIVKGIWPFGSNRIDLFDNMQQVAPLYAHLWDAMHGNASVWFDWYTGLGTNVSMSISAFSMFSPFNLLLYLCPRDYILEFISIL
;
A
#
# COMPACT_ATOMS: atom_id res chain seq x y z
N MET A 1 6.85 -17.32 42.38
CA MET A 1 6.54 -15.97 41.85
C MET A 1 6.85 -15.81 40.34
N ASN A 2 6.66 -16.83 39.49
CA ASN A 2 7.12 -16.82 38.09
C ASN A 2 6.01 -17.06 37.02
N ASN A 3 4.74 -17.07 37.43
CA ASN A 3 3.64 -17.50 36.53
C ASN A 3 3.03 -16.36 35.68
N SER A 4 3.24 -15.10 36.03
CA SER A 4 2.68 -13.94 35.33
C SER A 4 3.53 -13.54 34.11
N SER A 5 4.84 -13.60 34.24
CA SER A 5 5.80 -13.26 33.16
C SER A 5 5.73 -14.29 32.01
N ASP A 6 5.61 -15.55 32.37
CA ASP A 6 5.52 -16.67 31.43
C ASP A 6 4.22 -16.62 30.58
N LYS A 7 3.09 -16.27 31.21
CA LYS A 7 1.81 -16.08 30.53
C LYS A 7 1.85 -14.89 29.54
N LYS A 8 2.55 -13.81 29.89
CA LYS A 8 2.72 -12.63 28.99
C LYS A 8 3.59 -12.98 27.79
N GLY A 9 4.68 -13.71 28.00
CA GLY A 9 5.55 -14.18 26.91
C GLY A 9 4.82 -15.10 25.93
N ARG A 10 4.02 -16.03 26.43
CA ARG A 10 3.21 -16.93 25.56
C ARG A 10 2.14 -16.19 24.73
N LYS A 11 1.52 -15.14 25.28
CA LYS A 11 0.58 -14.30 24.52
C LYS A 11 1.28 -13.55 23.39
N ILE A 12 2.42 -12.93 23.66
CA ILE A 12 3.22 -12.21 22.67
C ILE A 12 3.66 -13.17 21.55
N ALA A 13 4.18 -14.34 21.91
CA ALA A 13 4.56 -15.36 20.93
C ALA A 13 3.37 -15.78 20.05
N SER A 14 2.18 -15.94 20.63
CA SER A 14 0.96 -16.28 19.88
C SER A 14 0.58 -15.18 18.87
N TYR A 15 0.71 -13.90 19.22
CA TYR A 15 0.45 -12.80 18.28
C TYR A 15 1.48 -12.78 17.15
N ILE A 16 2.74 -12.97 17.45
CA ILE A 16 3.82 -13.03 16.45
C ILE A 16 3.58 -14.19 15.49
N ILE A 17 3.26 -15.38 15.98
CA ILE A 17 2.98 -16.57 15.16
C ILE A 17 1.80 -16.30 14.22
N ARG A 18 0.71 -15.71 14.73
CA ARG A 18 -0.44 -15.36 13.88
C ARG A 18 -0.06 -14.35 12.79
N GLY A 19 0.71 -13.33 13.13
CA GLY A 19 1.22 -12.35 12.15
C GLY A 19 2.06 -13.01 11.06
N ILE A 20 2.96 -13.92 11.44
CA ILE A 20 3.79 -14.68 10.49
C ILE A 20 2.92 -15.54 9.58
N ILE A 21 1.95 -16.26 10.13
CA ILE A 21 1.04 -17.11 9.34
C ILE A 21 0.27 -16.26 8.32
N THR A 22 -0.29 -15.11 8.74
CA THR A 22 -1.02 -14.22 7.86
C THR A 22 -0.13 -13.72 6.71
N LEU A 23 1.10 -13.32 7.03
CA LEU A 23 2.07 -12.87 6.04
C LEU A 23 2.46 -13.99 5.05
N LEU A 24 2.66 -15.20 5.53
CA LEU A 24 2.94 -16.36 4.68
C LEU A 24 1.79 -16.69 3.74
N VAL A 25 0.55 -16.63 4.23
CA VAL A 25 -0.65 -16.83 3.40
C VAL A 25 -0.74 -15.76 2.33
N MET A 26 -0.51 -14.49 2.68
CA MET A 26 -0.51 -13.38 1.73
C MET A 26 0.54 -13.59 0.63
N VAL A 27 1.78 -13.87 1.01
CA VAL A 27 2.87 -14.14 0.06
C VAL A 27 2.54 -15.35 -0.84
N PHE A 28 1.99 -16.41 -0.27
CA PHE A 28 1.56 -17.58 -1.04
C PHE A 28 0.51 -17.22 -2.11
N VAL A 29 -0.50 -16.42 -1.75
CA VAL A 29 -1.53 -15.96 -2.70
C VAL A 29 -0.91 -15.12 -3.82
N LEU A 30 0.02 -14.21 -3.51
CA LEU A 30 0.71 -13.39 -4.49
C LEU A 30 1.51 -14.25 -5.48
N ILE A 31 2.21 -15.27 -4.99
CA ILE A 31 2.97 -16.22 -5.82
C ILE A 31 2.04 -17.00 -6.73
N VAL A 32 0.96 -17.60 -6.18
CA VAL A 32 0.00 -18.42 -6.94
C VAL A 32 -0.70 -17.60 -8.02
N LYS A 33 -1.02 -16.35 -7.72
CA LYS A 33 -1.64 -15.43 -8.69
C LYS A 33 -0.65 -14.78 -9.64
N GLY A 34 0.66 -14.94 -9.42
CA GLY A 34 1.69 -14.30 -10.21
C GLY A 34 1.61 -12.78 -10.18
N ILE A 35 1.23 -12.20 -9.05
CA ILE A 35 1.15 -10.75 -8.83
C ILE A 35 2.53 -10.23 -8.46
N TRP A 36 2.83 -9.00 -8.88
CA TRP A 36 4.07 -8.33 -8.47
C TRP A 36 4.25 -8.35 -6.92
N PRO A 37 5.45 -8.60 -6.37
CA PRO A 37 6.77 -8.75 -7.03
C PRO A 37 7.09 -10.16 -7.57
N PHE A 38 6.18 -11.13 -7.47
CA PHE A 38 6.42 -12.53 -7.84
C PHE A 38 6.01 -12.89 -9.27
N GLY A 39 5.46 -11.93 -10.03
CA GLY A 39 5.04 -12.13 -11.42
C GLY A 39 4.65 -10.83 -12.10
N SER A 40 4.08 -10.93 -13.29
CA SER A 40 3.68 -9.80 -14.13
C SER A 40 2.17 -9.52 -14.14
N ASN A 41 1.38 -10.31 -13.40
CA ASN A 41 -0.05 -10.10 -13.33
C ASN A 41 -0.39 -8.87 -12.50
N ARG A 42 -1.38 -8.11 -12.95
CA ARG A 42 -1.86 -6.89 -12.28
C ARG A 42 -3.17 -7.14 -11.53
N ILE A 43 -3.42 -6.34 -10.52
CA ILE A 43 -4.69 -6.36 -9.79
C ILE A 43 -5.62 -5.36 -10.47
N ASP A 44 -6.46 -5.86 -11.39
CA ASP A 44 -7.43 -5.05 -12.13
C ASP A 44 -8.76 -5.01 -11.37
N LEU A 45 -8.84 -4.15 -10.37
CA LEU A 45 -10.11 -3.78 -9.74
C LEU A 45 -10.59 -2.46 -10.35
N PHE A 46 -11.84 -2.42 -10.82
CA PHE A 46 -12.39 -1.33 -11.63
C PHE A 46 -12.18 0.07 -11.02
N ASP A 47 -12.50 0.24 -9.75
CA ASP A 47 -12.32 1.52 -9.04
C ASP A 47 -10.84 1.87 -8.78
N ASN A 48 -10.00 0.86 -8.59
CA ASN A 48 -8.58 1.06 -8.40
C ASN A 48 -7.89 1.63 -9.64
N MET A 49 -8.29 1.18 -10.84
CA MET A 49 -7.74 1.67 -12.11
C MET A 49 -8.16 3.10 -12.43
N GLN A 50 -9.42 3.46 -12.12
CA GLN A 50 -9.97 4.75 -12.54
C GLN A 50 -9.77 5.87 -11.50
N GLN A 51 -9.74 5.55 -10.22
CA GLN A 51 -9.67 6.54 -9.15
C GLN A 51 -8.38 6.46 -8.36
N VAL A 52 -8.05 5.28 -7.85
CA VAL A 52 -6.92 5.12 -6.94
C VAL A 52 -5.59 5.23 -7.68
N ALA A 53 -5.43 4.55 -8.81
CA ALA A 53 -4.19 4.54 -9.56
C ALA A 53 -3.72 5.93 -10.03
N PRO A 54 -4.58 6.77 -10.62
CA PRO A 54 -4.17 8.12 -11.02
C PRO A 54 -3.71 8.99 -9.85
N LEU A 55 -4.42 8.91 -8.70
CA LEU A 55 -4.06 9.67 -7.51
C LEU A 55 -2.72 9.24 -6.92
N TYR A 56 -2.48 7.94 -6.82
CA TYR A 56 -1.21 7.41 -6.31
C TYR A 56 -0.07 7.60 -7.30
N ALA A 57 -0.33 7.52 -8.60
CA ALA A 57 0.66 7.87 -9.62
C ALA A 57 1.06 9.35 -9.51
N HIS A 58 0.09 10.24 -9.31
CA HIS A 58 0.37 11.66 -9.06
C HIS A 58 1.17 11.87 -7.77
N LEU A 59 0.84 11.16 -6.69
CA LEU A 59 1.61 11.22 -5.45
C LEU A 59 3.05 10.75 -5.67
N TRP A 60 3.24 9.66 -6.40
CA TRP A 60 4.56 9.15 -6.77
C TRP A 60 5.37 10.19 -7.55
N ASP A 61 4.75 10.78 -8.57
CA ASP A 61 5.35 11.84 -9.39
C ASP A 61 5.71 13.08 -8.53
N ALA A 62 4.85 13.45 -7.59
CA ALA A 62 5.09 14.56 -6.66
C ALA A 62 6.25 14.27 -5.70
N MET A 63 6.36 13.04 -5.19
CA MET A 63 7.47 12.61 -4.33
C MET A 63 8.82 12.63 -5.05
N HIS A 64 8.82 12.42 -6.38
CA HIS A 64 10.01 12.50 -7.23
C HIS A 64 10.26 13.90 -7.82
N GLY A 65 9.47 14.90 -7.43
CA GLY A 65 9.62 16.29 -7.88
C GLY A 65 9.09 16.58 -9.27
N ASN A 66 8.32 15.65 -9.87
CA ASN A 66 7.79 15.78 -11.23
C ASN A 66 6.38 16.37 -11.27
N ALA A 67 5.69 16.51 -10.14
CA ALA A 67 4.33 17.03 -10.03
C ALA A 67 4.13 17.90 -8.79
N SER A 68 3.06 18.69 -8.76
CA SER A 68 2.70 19.50 -7.60
C SER A 68 1.92 18.67 -6.59
N VAL A 69 2.27 18.79 -5.30
CA VAL A 69 1.51 18.17 -4.20
C VAL A 69 0.15 18.85 -4.00
N TRP A 70 0.01 20.11 -4.41
CA TRP A 70 -1.15 20.94 -4.09
C TRP A 70 -2.24 20.92 -5.15
N PHE A 71 -1.87 20.82 -6.42
CA PHE A 71 -2.82 20.99 -7.51
C PHE A 71 -2.48 20.13 -8.73
N ASP A 72 -3.50 19.49 -9.29
CA ASP A 72 -3.41 18.72 -10.53
C ASP A 72 -4.52 19.13 -11.50
N TRP A 73 -4.14 19.43 -12.75
CA TRP A 73 -5.05 19.78 -13.82
C TRP A 73 -5.75 18.57 -14.44
N TYR A 74 -5.16 17.39 -14.33
CA TYR A 74 -5.63 16.17 -14.98
C TYR A 74 -6.63 15.40 -14.12
N THR A 75 -6.68 15.65 -12.81
CA THR A 75 -7.62 15.02 -11.89
C THR A 75 -8.85 15.89 -11.70
N GLY A 76 -10.03 15.37 -12.07
CA GLY A 76 -11.31 16.02 -11.84
C GLY A 76 -11.46 17.42 -12.45
N LEU A 77 -10.87 17.67 -13.63
CA LEU A 77 -10.87 18.98 -14.31
C LEU A 77 -10.10 20.09 -13.57
N GLY A 78 -9.14 19.71 -12.78
CA GLY A 78 -8.33 20.61 -11.95
C GLY A 78 -8.83 20.62 -10.50
N THR A 79 -8.13 19.92 -9.62
CA THR A 79 -8.51 19.82 -8.23
C THR A 79 -7.32 20.01 -7.30
N ASN A 80 -7.64 20.34 -6.06
CA ASN A 80 -6.66 20.32 -4.99
C ASN A 80 -6.35 18.87 -4.62
N VAL A 81 -5.17 18.42 -5.02
CA VAL A 81 -4.71 17.03 -4.83
C VAL A 81 -4.64 16.67 -3.34
N SER A 82 -4.19 17.59 -2.50
CA SER A 82 -4.06 17.32 -1.06
C SER A 82 -5.41 17.01 -0.40
N MET A 83 -6.50 17.63 -0.83
CA MET A 83 -7.84 17.32 -0.35
C MET A 83 -8.39 16.00 -0.89
N SER A 84 -8.18 15.73 -2.18
CA SER A 84 -8.57 14.46 -2.81
C SER A 84 -7.79 13.28 -2.23
N ILE A 85 -6.53 13.49 -1.98
CA ILE A 85 -5.58 12.54 -1.38
C ILE A 85 -5.97 12.18 0.07
N SER A 86 -6.45 13.15 0.87
CA SER A 86 -6.84 12.89 2.25
C SER A 86 -8.01 11.91 2.36
N ALA A 87 -8.93 11.92 1.40
CA ALA A 87 -10.06 10.99 1.34
C ALA A 87 -9.63 9.52 1.12
N PHE A 88 -8.46 9.29 0.53
CA PHE A 88 -7.95 7.95 0.21
C PHE A 88 -6.77 7.51 1.11
N SER A 89 -6.68 8.05 2.32
CA SER A 89 -5.63 7.68 3.31
C SER A 89 -4.19 7.90 2.81
N MET A 90 -3.97 8.81 1.86
CA MET A 90 -2.65 9.01 1.24
C MET A 90 -1.63 9.70 2.17
N PHE A 91 -2.05 10.24 3.31
CA PHE A 91 -1.15 10.72 4.36
C PHE A 91 -0.67 9.62 5.32
N SER A 92 -0.92 8.36 5.01
CA SER A 92 -0.39 7.26 5.79
C SER A 92 1.15 7.25 5.73
N PRO A 93 1.85 7.04 6.84
CA PRO A 93 3.31 6.91 6.84
C PRO A 93 3.80 5.74 5.97
N PHE A 94 2.95 4.74 5.73
CA PHE A 94 3.26 3.63 4.83
C PHE A 94 3.41 4.08 3.38
N ASN A 95 2.78 5.19 2.98
CA ASN A 95 2.93 5.73 1.63
C ASN A 95 4.34 6.27 1.33
N LEU A 96 5.17 6.52 2.35
CA LEU A 96 6.58 6.82 2.14
C LEU A 96 7.32 5.66 1.46
N LEU A 97 6.86 4.44 1.65
CA LEU A 97 7.42 3.26 0.98
C LEU A 97 7.13 3.26 -0.53
N LEU A 98 6.11 4.02 -0.97
CA LEU A 98 5.79 4.20 -2.37
C LEU A 98 6.94 4.81 -3.17
N TYR A 99 7.79 5.61 -2.51
CA TYR A 99 9.00 6.16 -3.13
C TYR A 99 9.94 5.11 -3.70
N LEU A 100 9.98 3.91 -3.09
CA LEU A 100 10.81 2.80 -3.51
C LEU A 100 10.15 1.89 -4.56
N CYS A 101 8.85 2.08 -4.79
CA CYS A 101 8.09 1.26 -5.73
C CYS A 101 8.31 1.74 -7.18
N PRO A 102 8.50 0.83 -8.16
CA PRO A 102 8.43 1.22 -9.57
C PRO A 102 7.04 1.75 -9.93
N ARG A 103 6.98 2.83 -10.73
CA ARG A 103 5.74 3.52 -11.09
C ARG A 103 4.68 2.60 -11.69
N ASP A 104 5.09 1.61 -12.46
CA ASP A 104 4.19 0.68 -13.16
C ASP A 104 3.48 -0.33 -12.23
N TYR A 105 3.94 -0.46 -10.98
CA TYR A 105 3.44 -1.44 -10.00
C TYR A 105 2.81 -0.79 -8.76
N ILE A 106 2.41 0.48 -8.88
CA ILE A 106 1.82 1.25 -7.77
C ILE A 106 0.57 0.58 -7.21
N LEU A 107 -0.32 0.05 -8.07
CA LEU A 107 -1.57 -0.60 -7.65
C LEU A 107 -1.32 -1.87 -6.85
N GLU A 108 -0.41 -2.69 -7.32
CA GLU A 108 -0.03 -3.93 -6.64
C GLU A 108 0.61 -3.62 -5.30
N PHE A 109 1.47 -2.62 -5.26
CA PHE A 109 2.14 -2.18 -4.04
C PHE A 109 1.13 -1.68 -2.98
N ILE A 110 0.17 -0.83 -3.36
CA ILE A 110 -0.87 -0.33 -2.45
C ILE A 110 -1.76 -1.47 -1.95
N SER A 111 -2.05 -2.46 -2.80
CA SER A 111 -2.90 -3.60 -2.42
C SER A 111 -2.20 -4.55 -1.44
N ILE A 112 -0.89 -4.45 -1.29
CA ILE A 112 -0.07 -5.24 -0.36
C ILE A 112 0.10 -4.50 0.98
N LEU A 113 0.12 -3.17 0.97
CA LEU A 113 0.23 -2.34 2.18
C LEU A 113 -1.06 -2.35 3.02
#